data_26eb81437923f49cb07c35e0b05280c2
#
_entry.id   26eb81437923f49cb07c35e0b05280c2
#
_cell.length_a   1.000
_cell.length_b   1.000
_cell.length_c   1.000
_cell.angle_alpha   90.00
_cell.angle_beta   90.00
_cell.angle_gamma   90.00
#
_symmetry.space_group_name_H-M   'P 1'
#
loop_
_entity.id
_entity.type
_entity.pdbx_description
1 polymer ?
#
loop_
_entity_poly.entity_id
_entity_poly.type
_entity_poly.pdbx_seq_one_letter_code
_entity_poly.pdbx_strand_id
1 'polypeptide(L)'
;MKTAVIVYSLDGNCSFVAEKIKSLLNADLVQLHTKNEKKRSKFGNFAWGGGMVTFGIKPRLKPWTFIPSAYDLIIMGVPVWAGSPAPPIKTFLSAARINGKKIALFVCHGGGMGNALKKFKALCAGNDIIAEADFKEPIKSGNAALKQIEDWAKGLGR
;
A
#
# COMPACT_ATOMS: atom_id res chain seq x y z
N MET A 1 2.83 -13.44 16.25
CA MET A 1 2.92 -13.25 14.78
C MET A 1 3.65 -11.96 14.52
N LYS A 2 4.82 -12.02 13.88
CA LYS A 2 5.60 -10.82 13.54
C LYS A 2 5.08 -10.23 12.23
N THR A 3 4.63 -8.98 12.26
CA THR A 3 3.95 -8.32 11.15
C THR A 3 4.73 -7.11 10.65
N ALA A 4 4.81 -6.92 9.34
CA ALA A 4 5.31 -5.71 8.71
C ALA A 4 4.20 -5.04 7.90
N VAL A 5 4.19 -3.71 7.91
CA VAL A 5 3.35 -2.87 7.05
C VAL A 5 4.26 -2.13 6.07
N ILE A 6 4.09 -2.36 4.78
CA ILE A 6 4.82 -1.70 3.70
C ILE A 6 3.85 -0.73 3.03
N VAL A 7 4.18 0.54 3.00
CA VAL A 7 3.26 1.55 2.46
C VAL A 7 3.96 2.55 1.55
N TYR A 8 3.31 2.90 0.45
CA TYR A 8 3.57 4.10 -0.31
C TYR A 8 2.38 5.06 -0.19
N SER A 9 2.65 6.32 0.05
CA SER A 9 1.61 7.34 0.18
C SER A 9 2.12 8.68 -0.35
N LEU A 10 1.37 9.30 -1.26
CA LEU A 10 1.72 10.60 -1.81
C LEU A 10 1.00 11.74 -1.08
N ASP A 11 -0.25 11.53 -0.72
CA ASP A 11 -1.15 12.51 -0.10
C ASP A 11 -1.42 12.28 1.39
N GLY A 12 -0.80 11.24 1.97
CA GLY A 12 -0.95 10.89 3.38
C GLY A 12 -2.04 9.86 3.68
N ASN A 13 -2.99 9.59 2.78
CA ASN A 13 -4.10 8.69 3.04
C ASN A 13 -3.65 7.26 3.37
N CYS A 14 -2.75 6.67 2.58
CA CYS A 14 -2.24 5.33 2.87
C CYS A 14 -1.35 5.30 4.12
N SER A 15 -0.57 6.37 4.39
CA SER A 15 0.21 6.48 5.63
C SER A 15 -0.69 6.51 6.85
N PHE A 16 -1.82 7.23 6.81
CA PHE A 16 -2.81 7.26 7.90
C PHE A 16 -3.33 5.86 8.22
N VAL A 17 -3.72 5.08 7.21
CA VAL A 17 -4.16 3.69 7.37
C VAL A 17 -3.04 2.82 7.94
N ALA A 18 -1.84 2.92 7.38
CA ALA A 18 -0.68 2.13 7.78
C ALA A 18 -0.25 2.37 9.23
N GLU A 19 -0.24 3.62 9.69
CA GLU A 19 0.08 3.96 11.09
C GLU A 19 -0.96 3.40 12.06
N LYS A 20 -2.23 3.43 11.69
CA LYS A 20 -3.28 2.83 12.53
C LYS A 20 -3.12 1.31 12.62
N ILE A 21 -2.88 0.63 11.50
CA ILE A 21 -2.63 -0.82 11.46
C ILE A 21 -1.38 -1.17 12.28
N LYS A 22 -0.29 -0.41 12.10
CA LYS A 22 0.93 -0.58 12.89
C LYS A 22 0.65 -0.56 14.39
N SER A 23 -0.11 0.42 14.87
CA SER A 23 -0.46 0.53 16.29
C SER A 23 -1.33 -0.62 16.79
N LEU A 24 -2.31 -1.06 15.97
CA LEU A 24 -3.24 -2.13 16.35
C LEU A 24 -2.58 -3.51 16.40
N LEU A 25 -1.63 -3.77 15.51
CA LEU A 25 -0.97 -5.08 15.37
C LEU A 25 0.44 -5.11 15.96
N ASN A 26 0.93 -4.02 16.54
CA ASN A 26 2.31 -3.85 16.99
C ASN A 26 3.31 -4.25 15.87
N ALA A 27 3.06 -3.73 14.66
CA ALA A 27 3.79 -4.10 13.46
C ALA A 27 4.96 -3.15 13.18
N ASP A 28 5.98 -3.64 12.46
CA ASP A 28 7.02 -2.79 11.89
C ASP A 28 6.47 -2.04 10.66
N LEU A 29 6.84 -0.78 10.49
CA LEU A 29 6.41 0.05 9.35
C LEU A 29 7.58 0.38 8.43
N VAL A 30 7.42 0.07 7.16
CA VAL A 30 8.34 0.47 6.08
C VAL A 30 7.61 1.42 5.14
N GLN A 31 7.94 2.70 5.19
CA GLN A 31 7.39 3.70 4.30
C GLN A 31 8.28 3.87 3.07
N LEU A 32 7.71 3.62 1.90
CA LEU A 32 8.40 3.76 0.63
C LEU A 32 8.37 5.22 0.16
N HIS A 33 9.51 5.70 -0.32
CA HIS A 33 9.65 7.04 -0.90
C HIS A 33 10.32 6.95 -2.25
N THR A 34 9.85 7.73 -3.23
CA THR A 34 10.52 7.84 -4.52
C THR A 34 11.67 8.85 -4.46
N LYS A 35 12.74 8.62 -5.24
CA LYS A 35 13.89 9.54 -5.26
C LYS A 35 13.55 10.94 -5.79
N ASN A 36 12.58 11.03 -6.70
CA ASN A 36 12.18 12.26 -7.39
C ASN A 36 10.79 12.75 -6.97
N GLU A 37 10.39 12.48 -5.73
CA GLU A 37 9.11 12.93 -5.19
C GLU A 37 9.16 14.45 -4.98
N LYS A 38 8.59 15.18 -5.93
CA LYS A 38 8.39 16.64 -5.81
C LYS A 38 6.99 16.89 -5.29
N LYS A 39 6.85 17.77 -4.28
CA LYS A 39 5.54 18.30 -3.89
C LYS A 39 4.94 19.03 -5.09
N ARG A 40 3.85 18.49 -5.62
CA ARG A 40 3.08 19.07 -6.72
C ARG A 40 1.69 19.46 -6.24
N SER A 41 0.98 20.28 -7.01
CA SER A 41 -0.44 20.53 -6.79
C SER A 41 -1.23 19.21 -6.91
N LYS A 42 -2.46 19.14 -6.36
CA LYS A 42 -3.33 17.96 -6.50
C LYS A 42 -3.51 17.53 -7.95
N PHE A 43 -3.68 18.49 -8.87
CA PHE A 43 -3.79 18.21 -10.30
C PHE A 43 -2.48 17.68 -10.88
N GLY A 44 -1.33 18.25 -10.51
CA GLY A 44 -0.02 17.80 -10.95
C GLY A 44 0.32 16.38 -10.46
N ASN A 45 -0.12 16.00 -9.25
CA ASN A 45 0.01 14.65 -8.72
C ASN A 45 -0.85 13.65 -9.51
N PHE A 46 -2.09 14.04 -9.87
CA PHE A 46 -2.98 13.20 -10.68
C PHE A 46 -2.41 12.95 -12.08
N ALA A 47 -1.96 13.99 -12.77
CA ALA A 47 -1.38 13.87 -14.12
C ALA A 47 -0.08 13.04 -14.09
N TRP A 48 0.78 13.26 -13.11
CA TRP A 48 2.04 12.52 -12.94
C TRP A 48 1.80 11.04 -12.61
N GLY A 49 0.89 10.75 -11.67
CA GLY A 49 0.55 9.39 -11.28
C GLY A 49 -0.13 8.61 -12.41
N GLY A 50 -1.08 9.23 -13.10
CA GLY A 50 -1.74 8.65 -14.27
C GLY A 50 -0.76 8.36 -15.40
N GLY A 51 0.15 9.27 -15.69
CA GLY A 51 1.22 9.09 -16.67
C GLY A 51 2.14 7.91 -16.34
N MET A 52 2.56 7.79 -15.08
CA MET A 52 3.40 6.67 -14.64
C MET A 52 2.72 5.30 -14.84
N VAL A 53 1.42 5.22 -14.55
CA VAL A 53 0.65 3.98 -14.76
C VAL A 53 0.54 3.67 -16.25
N THR A 54 0.15 4.67 -17.06
CA THR A 54 -0.07 4.53 -18.50
C THR A 54 1.19 4.10 -19.25
N PHE A 55 2.35 4.67 -18.88
CA PHE A 55 3.64 4.36 -19.52
C PHE A 55 4.41 3.23 -18.82
N GLY A 56 3.83 2.57 -17.82
CA GLY A 56 4.46 1.45 -17.12
C GLY A 56 5.77 1.81 -16.38
N ILE A 57 5.93 3.05 -15.98
CA ILE A 57 7.16 3.56 -15.36
C ILE A 57 7.35 2.93 -13.97
N LYS A 58 8.54 2.39 -13.71
CA LYS A 58 8.98 1.92 -12.39
C LYS A 58 9.85 3.01 -11.74
N PRO A 59 9.32 3.82 -10.81
CA PRO A 59 10.09 4.89 -10.19
C PRO A 59 11.20 4.32 -9.29
N ARG A 60 12.34 5.01 -9.25
CA ARG A 60 13.42 4.66 -8.31
C ARG A 60 12.99 5.01 -6.89
N LEU A 61 13.16 4.08 -5.95
CA LEU A 61 12.90 4.29 -4.53
C LEU A 61 14.16 4.81 -3.82
N LYS A 62 13.95 5.56 -2.73
CA LYS A 62 14.99 5.81 -1.73
C LYS A 62 15.35 4.48 -1.05
N PRO A 63 16.53 4.37 -0.43
CA PRO A 63 16.91 3.18 0.32
C PRO A 63 15.85 2.83 1.39
N TRP A 64 15.58 1.55 1.53
CA TRP A 64 14.69 0.98 2.54
C TRP A 64 15.32 -0.30 3.11
N THR A 65 14.93 -0.66 4.33
CA THR A 65 15.38 -1.90 4.97
C THR A 65 14.18 -2.80 5.22
N PHE A 66 14.21 -4.00 4.66
CA PHE A 66 13.17 -5.00 4.84
C PHE A 66 13.70 -6.40 4.51
N ILE A 67 13.49 -7.33 5.41
CA ILE A 67 13.90 -8.74 5.26
C ILE A 67 12.63 -9.58 5.33
N PRO A 68 12.09 -10.07 4.19
CA PRO A 68 10.81 -10.79 4.16
C PRO A 68 10.75 -12.00 5.09
N SER A 69 11.86 -12.74 5.25
CA SER A 69 11.93 -13.93 6.10
C SER A 69 11.70 -13.64 7.59
N ALA A 70 11.88 -12.40 8.02
CA ALA A 70 11.69 -12.00 9.43
C ALA A 70 10.21 -11.85 9.83
N TYR A 71 9.27 -11.95 8.88
CA TYR A 71 7.85 -11.66 9.13
C TYR A 71 6.96 -12.83 8.75
N ASP A 72 5.93 -13.05 9.57
CA ASP A 72 4.87 -14.04 9.35
C ASP A 72 3.77 -13.48 8.44
N LEU A 73 3.46 -12.20 8.60
CA LEU A 73 2.47 -11.46 7.83
C LEU A 73 3.07 -10.17 7.27
N ILE A 74 2.84 -9.92 5.99
CA ILE A 74 3.22 -8.68 5.32
C ILE A 74 1.95 -7.98 4.83
N ILE A 75 1.69 -6.78 5.33
CA ILE A 75 0.58 -5.94 4.91
C ILE A 75 1.13 -4.90 3.95
N MET A 76 0.52 -4.74 2.77
CA MET A 76 0.98 -3.75 1.80
C MET A 76 -0.15 -2.81 1.40
N GLY A 77 0.15 -1.51 1.37
CA GLY A 77 -0.82 -0.47 1.05
C GLY A 77 -0.31 0.59 0.09
N VAL A 78 -1.15 0.98 -0.88
CA VAL A 78 -0.83 1.98 -1.89
C VAL A 78 -2.05 2.77 -2.33
N PRO A 79 -1.89 4.00 -2.84
CA PRO A 79 -2.98 4.71 -3.48
C PRO A 79 -3.33 4.07 -4.83
N VAL A 80 -4.58 4.26 -5.24
CA VAL A 80 -5.07 3.91 -6.58
C VAL A 80 -4.77 5.05 -7.55
N TRP A 81 -4.01 4.77 -8.59
CA TRP A 81 -3.74 5.67 -9.70
C TRP A 81 -4.24 5.06 -11.01
N ALA A 82 -5.15 5.73 -11.70
CA ALA A 82 -5.75 5.26 -12.95
C ALA A 82 -6.21 3.78 -12.88
N GLY A 83 -6.96 3.41 -11.83
CA GLY A 83 -7.48 2.05 -11.63
C GLY A 83 -6.41 0.97 -11.42
N SER A 84 -5.22 1.36 -10.94
CA SER A 84 -4.10 0.47 -10.70
C SER A 84 -3.40 0.83 -9.38
N PRO A 85 -2.69 -0.11 -8.73
CA PRO A 85 -1.84 0.23 -7.59
C PRO A 85 -0.71 1.16 -8.05
N ALA A 86 -0.36 2.14 -7.22
CA ALA A 86 0.69 3.10 -7.53
C ALA A 86 2.03 2.40 -7.85
N PRO A 87 2.73 2.79 -8.92
CA PRO A 87 3.91 2.11 -9.44
C PRO A 87 5.08 1.88 -8.46
N PRO A 88 5.30 2.71 -7.42
CA PRO A 88 6.36 2.44 -6.44
C PRO A 88 6.33 1.04 -5.84
N ILE A 89 5.13 0.44 -5.68
CA ILE A 89 5.02 -0.92 -5.15
C ILE A 89 5.60 -1.98 -6.09
N LYS A 90 5.52 -1.77 -7.40
CA LYS A 90 6.13 -2.67 -8.38
C LYS A 90 7.65 -2.69 -8.27
N THR A 91 8.25 -1.51 -8.06
CA THR A 91 9.69 -1.38 -7.83
C THR A 91 10.10 -2.11 -6.56
N PHE A 92 9.35 -1.91 -5.46
CA PHE A 92 9.59 -2.58 -4.20
C PHE A 92 9.51 -4.11 -4.33
N LEU A 93 8.41 -4.64 -4.87
CA LEU A 93 8.21 -6.08 -5.01
C LEU A 93 9.26 -6.75 -5.89
N SER A 94 9.69 -6.09 -6.98
CA SER A 94 10.76 -6.59 -7.84
C SER A 94 12.10 -6.73 -7.10
N ALA A 95 12.39 -5.84 -6.14
CA ALA A 95 13.63 -5.85 -5.38
C ALA A 95 13.55 -6.74 -4.12
N ALA A 96 12.41 -6.72 -3.42
CA ALA A 96 12.22 -7.44 -2.16
C ALA A 96 12.06 -8.96 -2.33
N ARG A 97 11.66 -9.43 -3.52
CA ARG A 97 11.52 -10.86 -3.87
C ARG A 97 10.73 -11.66 -2.82
N ILE A 98 9.54 -11.16 -2.46
CA ILE A 98 8.67 -11.80 -1.47
C ILE A 98 8.02 -13.03 -2.11
N ASN A 99 8.17 -14.19 -1.48
CA ASN A 99 7.57 -15.44 -1.94
C ASN A 99 7.19 -16.34 -0.75
N GLY A 100 6.08 -17.09 -0.88
CA GLY A 100 5.60 -18.03 0.14
C GLY A 100 5.16 -17.35 1.45
N LYS A 101 4.76 -16.09 1.42
CA LYS A 101 4.34 -15.32 2.59
C LYS A 101 2.84 -15.12 2.63
N LYS A 102 2.28 -14.99 3.84
CA LYS A 102 0.94 -14.46 4.05
C LYS A 102 0.95 -12.95 3.80
N ILE A 103 0.09 -12.50 2.91
CA ILE A 103 0.00 -11.08 2.53
C ILE A 103 -1.43 -10.59 2.69
N ALA A 104 -1.59 -9.41 3.27
CA ALA A 104 -2.83 -8.65 3.23
C ALA A 104 -2.60 -7.36 2.42
N LEU A 105 -3.57 -6.98 1.60
CA LEU A 105 -3.47 -5.84 0.70
C LEU A 105 -4.52 -4.78 1.04
N PHE A 106 -4.12 -3.51 1.01
CA PHE A 106 -5.09 -2.43 1.01
C PHE A 106 -4.76 -1.36 -0.03
N VAL A 107 -5.79 -0.68 -0.48
CA VAL A 107 -5.67 0.48 -1.36
C VAL A 107 -6.45 1.66 -0.81
N CYS A 108 -5.97 2.89 -1.05
CA CYS A 108 -6.72 4.11 -0.77
C CYS A 108 -7.08 4.80 -2.09
N HIS A 109 -8.30 5.31 -2.17
CA HIS A 109 -8.81 5.98 -3.37
C HIS A 109 -9.74 7.14 -3.06
N GLY A 110 -9.94 8.04 -4.02
CA GLY A 110 -10.87 9.18 -3.88
C GLY A 110 -12.22 8.95 -4.53
N GLY A 111 -12.28 8.24 -5.63
CA GLY A 111 -13.49 8.07 -6.43
C GLY A 111 -13.87 6.64 -6.78
N GLY A 112 -12.95 5.71 -6.63
CA GLY A 112 -13.15 4.30 -6.93
C GLY A 112 -11.83 3.58 -7.13
N MET A 113 -11.81 2.29 -6.83
CA MET A 113 -10.58 1.51 -6.91
C MET A 113 -10.37 0.84 -8.30
N GLY A 114 -11.41 0.77 -9.14
CA GLY A 114 -11.34 0.05 -10.42
C GLY A 114 -10.83 -1.38 -10.23
N ASN A 115 -9.82 -1.75 -11.02
CA ASN A 115 -9.16 -3.06 -10.94
C ASN A 115 -7.89 -3.06 -10.05
N ALA A 116 -7.70 -2.04 -9.20
CA ALA A 116 -6.44 -1.87 -8.47
C ALA A 116 -6.10 -3.07 -7.57
N LEU A 117 -7.03 -3.57 -6.76
CA LEU A 117 -6.80 -4.75 -5.91
C LEU A 117 -6.51 -6.00 -6.73
N LYS A 118 -7.26 -6.26 -7.82
CA LYS A 118 -6.99 -7.39 -8.72
C LYS A 118 -5.58 -7.34 -9.31
N LYS A 119 -5.16 -6.16 -9.76
CA LYS A 119 -3.80 -5.95 -10.29
C LYS A 119 -2.75 -6.05 -9.19
N PHE A 120 -3.04 -5.55 -7.99
CA PHE A 120 -2.12 -5.64 -6.85
C PHE A 120 -1.89 -7.10 -6.44
N LYS A 121 -2.95 -7.88 -6.34
CA LYS A 121 -2.88 -9.31 -6.09
C LYS A 121 -2.00 -10.03 -7.13
N ALA A 122 -2.17 -9.72 -8.41
CA ALA A 122 -1.36 -10.31 -9.47
C ALA A 122 0.14 -9.99 -9.34
N LEU A 123 0.50 -8.82 -8.80
CA LEU A 123 1.89 -8.46 -8.50
C LEU A 123 2.49 -9.28 -7.35
N CYS A 124 1.66 -9.86 -6.50
CA CYS A 124 2.04 -10.65 -5.33
C CYS A 124 1.97 -12.16 -5.59
N ALA A 125 1.98 -12.58 -6.86
CA ALA A 125 1.94 -14.00 -7.23
C ALA A 125 3.04 -14.80 -6.51
N GLY A 126 2.72 -16.05 -6.13
CA GLY A 126 3.61 -16.90 -5.33
C GLY A 126 3.47 -16.71 -3.81
N ASN A 127 2.52 -15.86 -3.37
CA ASN A 127 2.21 -15.63 -1.97
C ASN A 127 0.73 -15.96 -1.68
N ASP A 128 0.41 -16.13 -0.40
CA ASP A 128 -0.94 -16.38 0.09
C ASP A 128 -1.62 -15.05 0.44
N ILE A 129 -2.57 -14.60 -0.36
CA ILE A 129 -3.33 -13.37 -0.11
C ILE A 129 -4.49 -13.68 0.82
N ILE A 130 -4.31 -13.39 2.10
CA ILE A 130 -5.26 -13.73 3.16
C ILE A 130 -6.38 -12.71 3.36
N ALA A 131 -6.18 -11.44 2.94
CA ALA A 131 -7.19 -10.39 3.05
C ALA A 131 -6.94 -9.23 2.09
N GLU A 132 -8.02 -8.54 1.74
CA GLU A 132 -8.03 -7.36 0.89
C GLU A 132 -8.96 -6.29 1.49
N ALA A 133 -8.60 -5.01 1.37
CA ALA A 133 -9.46 -3.90 1.76
C ALA A 133 -9.25 -2.68 0.85
N ASP A 134 -10.28 -1.84 0.77
CA ASP A 134 -10.18 -0.51 0.19
C ASP A 134 -10.69 0.56 1.15
N PHE A 135 -10.06 1.72 1.13
CA PHE A 135 -10.41 2.84 1.99
C PHE A 135 -10.59 4.10 1.15
N LYS A 136 -11.82 4.63 1.14
CA LYS A 136 -12.13 5.85 0.43
C LYS A 136 -11.79 7.07 1.28
N GLU A 137 -10.84 7.89 0.80
CA GLU A 137 -10.42 9.16 1.44
C GLU A 137 -10.34 9.04 2.98
N PRO A 138 -9.53 8.11 3.55
CA PRO A 138 -9.64 7.76 4.96
C PRO A 138 -9.37 8.91 5.92
N ILE A 139 -8.51 9.87 5.56
CA ILE A 139 -8.29 11.08 6.39
C ILE A 139 -9.59 11.90 6.46
N LYS A 140 -10.26 12.10 5.34
CA LYS A 140 -11.51 12.87 5.26
C LYS A 140 -12.68 12.14 5.92
N SER A 141 -12.73 10.82 5.81
CA SER A 141 -13.78 9.98 6.39
C SER A 141 -13.69 9.84 7.92
N GLY A 142 -12.54 10.18 8.52
CA GLY A 142 -12.38 10.29 9.96
C GLY A 142 -12.77 9.02 10.73
N ASN A 143 -13.69 9.14 11.69
CA ASN A 143 -14.09 8.02 12.56
C ASN A 143 -14.66 6.82 11.82
N ALA A 144 -15.35 7.02 10.69
CA ALA A 144 -15.86 5.91 9.88
C ALA A 144 -14.72 5.08 9.29
N ALA A 145 -13.67 5.74 8.79
CA ALA A 145 -12.48 5.04 8.30
C ALA A 145 -11.72 4.35 9.44
N LEU A 146 -11.59 4.99 10.61
CA LEU A 146 -10.93 4.39 11.77
C LEU A 146 -11.61 3.08 12.17
N LYS A 147 -12.94 3.07 12.26
CA LYS A 147 -13.70 1.84 12.56
C LYS A 147 -13.45 0.75 11.50
N GLN A 148 -13.52 1.09 10.22
CA GLN A 148 -13.27 0.15 9.13
C GLN A 148 -11.85 -0.45 9.21
N ILE A 149 -10.84 0.37 9.47
CA ILE A 149 -9.45 -0.06 9.62
C ILE A 149 -9.30 -1.01 10.82
N GLU A 150 -9.92 -0.66 11.96
CA GLU A 150 -9.89 -1.48 13.18
C GLU A 150 -10.53 -2.85 12.95
N ASP A 151 -11.71 -2.90 12.37
CA ASP A 151 -12.44 -4.13 12.10
C ASP A 151 -11.63 -5.04 11.14
N TRP A 152 -11.05 -4.47 10.09
CA TRP A 152 -10.19 -5.20 9.16
C TRP A 152 -8.91 -5.72 9.83
N ALA A 153 -8.19 -4.86 10.56
CA ALA A 153 -6.94 -5.24 11.22
C ALA A 153 -7.14 -6.34 12.27
N LYS A 154 -8.24 -6.30 13.05
CA LYS A 154 -8.60 -7.35 14.02
C LYS A 154 -8.82 -8.71 13.33
N GLY A 155 -9.31 -8.71 12.10
CA GLY A 155 -9.47 -9.92 11.29
C GLY A 155 -8.13 -10.56 10.87
N LEU A 156 -7.06 -9.77 10.75
CA LEU A 156 -5.73 -10.25 10.36
C LEU A 156 -4.95 -10.91 11.52
N GLY A 157 -5.30 -10.59 12.74
CA GLY A 157 -4.62 -11.10 13.95
C GLY A 157 -5.12 -12.46 14.46
N ARG A 158 -6.07 -13.08 13.75
CA ARG A 158 -6.68 -14.37 14.12
C ARG A 158 -6.05 -15.56 13.45
#